data_8b29dfa49644feb16631e6f557b1f2bb
#
_entry.id   8b29dfa49644feb16631e6f557b1f2bb
#
_cell.length_a   1.000
_cell.length_b   1.000
_cell.length_c   1.000
_cell.angle_alpha   90.00
_cell.angle_beta   90.00
_cell.angle_gamma   90.00
#
_symmetry.space_group_name_H-M   'P 1'
#
loop_
_entity.id
_entity.type
_entity.pdbx_description
1 polymer ?
#
loop_
_entity_poly.entity_id
_entity_poly.type
_entity_poly.pdbx_seq_one_letter_code
_entity_poly.pdbx_strand_id
1 'polypeptide(L)'
;MKLFSNEIALQNVISNPIYRVRNLNQLLALILILFSHTLFAQQNPLITVIGDSLVGKMVSGESTREVYGNVVLTQGDVVITCDKAIQFISRNDAELIGNVIVKKDTLTIKTPRGFYYGNLAKTRSNAGVYLDDKKVILTADSGDYFFNEDRAFFESKVKLYDTTTTLTANELTYFQQQNRAVAIGDVVIFDGENQIIADTLEHFRNSKITFANSNVRLTNLKNNSEIYGEHLEDYRERGYSIIDVTPLFIQVDTSYIESEDSLKEMQLDTLFIKSRIMEAYRDSSQRFYAIDSVSILKSEFASKNDLTIFYRQDNKIITAKASETAKQPILWQENSQLTGDSITIYLDDNNIKQLDVDGTSFMLSQNEYNLERYDQTSSSQIKIFFTDGKITRADFYGNVYSIYFMYDGETANGLTKSNSAETTVLFEDNEVTEVKLYKNPASEYYPEQQVTGNEKSYLLPRFVVLQNKPTKEEMYKLLNELR
;
A
#
# COMPACT_ATOMS: atom_id res chain seq x y z
N MET A 1 -13.86 20.91 17.61
CA MET A 1 -15.16 20.99 18.30
C MET A 1 -16.26 21.00 17.25
N LYS A 2 -17.21 20.04 17.28
CA LYS A 2 -18.28 19.72 16.32
C LYS A 2 -17.86 18.93 15.08
N LEU A 3 -17.93 17.59 15.24
CA LEU A 3 -18.30 16.60 14.21
C LEU A 3 -18.44 15.23 14.90
N PHE A 4 -19.46 15.06 15.74
CA PHE A 4 -20.02 13.77 16.15
C PHE A 4 -21.48 14.03 16.51
N SER A 5 -22.35 13.91 15.53
CA SER A 5 -23.78 13.68 15.75
C SER A 5 -24.42 13.19 14.46
N ASN A 6 -24.36 11.86 14.21
CA ASN A 6 -25.30 11.15 13.35
C ASN A 6 -25.15 9.63 13.56
N GLU A 7 -25.32 9.22 14.80
CA GLU A 7 -25.77 7.87 15.14
C GLU A 7 -27.00 8.06 16.02
N ILE A 8 -28.17 7.99 15.46
CA ILE A 8 -29.48 7.61 16.06
C ILE A 8 -30.52 7.83 14.94
N ALA A 9 -30.71 6.85 14.07
CA ALA A 9 -31.95 6.68 13.30
C ALA A 9 -31.98 5.31 12.57
N LEU A 10 -31.81 4.22 13.30
CA LEU A 10 -32.09 2.86 12.79
C LEU A 10 -32.55 1.92 13.91
N GLN A 11 -33.45 2.40 14.75
CA GLN A 11 -34.26 1.58 15.63
C GLN A 11 -35.64 2.21 15.70
N ASN A 12 -36.52 1.80 14.80
CA ASN A 12 -38.01 1.81 15.00
C ASN A 12 -38.70 1.57 13.65
N VAL A 13 -38.58 0.37 13.10
CA VAL A 13 -39.54 -0.20 12.15
C VAL A 13 -39.56 -1.72 12.35
N ILE A 14 -39.90 -2.17 13.52
CA ILE A 14 -40.43 -3.52 13.75
C ILE A 14 -41.49 -3.42 14.85
N SER A 15 -42.68 -3.04 14.48
CA SER A 15 -43.88 -3.40 15.22
C SER A 15 -45.12 -3.03 14.41
N ASN A 16 -45.54 -3.92 13.54
CA ASN A 16 -46.99 -4.13 13.29
C ASN A 16 -47.20 -5.56 12.78
N PRO A 17 -47.73 -6.46 13.65
CA PRO A 17 -48.23 -7.73 13.19
C PRO A 17 -49.68 -7.52 12.74
N ILE A 18 -50.12 -8.30 11.76
CA ILE A 18 -51.49 -8.56 11.37
C ILE A 18 -51.76 -8.21 9.89
N TYR A 19 -51.27 -9.09 9.02
CA TYR A 19 -52.13 -9.61 7.95
C TYR A 19 -52.01 -11.15 7.93
N ARG A 20 -52.90 -11.79 8.67
CA ARG A 20 -53.21 -13.23 8.56
C ARG A 20 -53.71 -13.47 7.14
N VAL A 21 -52.87 -14.03 6.30
CA VAL A 21 -53.31 -14.53 4.98
C VAL A 21 -54.19 -15.74 5.21
N ARG A 22 -55.48 -15.52 5.12
CA ARG A 22 -56.52 -16.55 5.01
C ARG A 22 -56.53 -17.02 3.56
N ASN A 23 -55.72 -17.98 3.23
CA ASN A 23 -55.81 -18.95 2.13
C ASN A 23 -54.40 -19.33 1.66
N LEU A 24 -53.80 -20.27 2.39
CA LEU A 24 -52.54 -20.90 2.00
C LEU A 24 -52.60 -21.49 0.58
N ASN A 25 -53.77 -21.95 0.16
CA ASN A 25 -54.02 -22.51 -1.17
C ASN A 25 -54.03 -21.45 -2.30
N GLN A 26 -54.40 -20.21 -2.02
CA GLN A 26 -54.32 -19.13 -3.01
C GLN A 26 -52.88 -18.59 -3.12
N LEU A 27 -52.09 -18.59 -2.04
CA LEU A 27 -50.69 -18.26 -2.06
C LEU A 27 -49.87 -19.32 -2.82
N LEU A 28 -50.15 -20.61 -2.61
CA LEU A 28 -49.57 -21.71 -3.36
C LEU A 28 -49.93 -21.67 -4.85
N ALA A 29 -51.16 -21.32 -5.20
CA ALA A 29 -51.57 -21.15 -6.59
C ALA A 29 -50.89 -19.93 -7.25
N LEU A 30 -50.70 -18.84 -6.53
CA LEU A 30 -49.97 -17.66 -7.02
C LEU A 30 -48.47 -17.94 -7.20
N ILE A 31 -47.87 -18.71 -6.31
CA ILE A 31 -46.47 -19.16 -6.42
C ILE A 31 -46.30 -20.14 -7.59
N LEU A 32 -47.26 -21.04 -7.80
CA LEU A 32 -47.22 -21.95 -8.96
C LEU A 32 -47.40 -21.23 -10.30
N ILE A 33 -48.20 -20.17 -10.36
CA ILE A 33 -48.36 -19.32 -11.57
C ILE A 33 -47.09 -18.45 -11.78
N LEU A 34 -46.40 -18.00 -10.78
CA LEU A 34 -45.13 -17.28 -10.89
C LEU A 34 -43.96 -18.19 -11.30
N PHE A 35 -44.02 -19.50 -11.00
CA PHE A 35 -43.03 -20.48 -11.44
C PHE A 35 -43.32 -21.10 -12.82
N SER A 36 -44.45 -20.78 -13.44
CA SER A 36 -44.76 -21.18 -14.81
C SER A 36 -44.19 -20.23 -15.88
N HIS A 37 -43.27 -19.33 -15.53
CA HIS A 37 -42.39 -18.80 -16.54
C HIS A 37 -41.51 -19.96 -17.00
N THR A 38 -41.96 -20.61 -18.06
CA THR A 38 -41.19 -21.54 -18.86
C THR A 38 -39.77 -20.99 -18.96
N LEU A 39 -38.83 -21.69 -18.35
CA LEU A 39 -37.45 -21.67 -18.76
C LEU A 39 -37.42 -22.07 -20.22
N PHE A 40 -37.65 -21.12 -21.13
CA PHE A 40 -37.16 -21.25 -22.49
C PHE A 40 -35.64 -21.25 -22.30
N ALA A 41 -35.07 -22.46 -22.20
CA ALA A 41 -33.67 -22.63 -22.46
C ALA A 41 -33.47 -22.00 -23.86
N GLN A 42 -32.83 -20.85 -23.90
CA GLN A 42 -32.50 -20.16 -25.13
C GLN A 42 -31.51 -21.08 -25.85
N GLN A 43 -32.06 -21.98 -26.72
CA GLN A 43 -31.22 -22.83 -27.56
C GLN A 43 -30.47 -21.89 -28.50
N ASN A 44 -29.16 -21.87 -28.40
CA ASN A 44 -28.35 -21.14 -29.35
C ASN A 44 -28.68 -21.65 -30.78
N PRO A 45 -28.77 -20.76 -31.79
CA PRO A 45 -29.03 -21.17 -33.13
C PRO A 45 -27.97 -22.17 -33.63
N LEU A 46 -28.33 -22.97 -34.64
CA LEU A 46 -27.37 -23.90 -35.25
C LEU A 46 -26.26 -23.15 -35.98
N ILE A 47 -25.06 -23.72 -35.94
CA ILE A 47 -23.92 -23.22 -36.69
C ILE A 47 -24.19 -23.39 -38.20
N THR A 48 -24.08 -22.30 -38.96
CA THR A 48 -24.06 -22.32 -40.43
C THR A 48 -22.62 -22.18 -40.90
N VAL A 49 -22.19 -23.03 -41.84
CA VAL A 49 -20.84 -23.01 -42.41
C VAL A 49 -20.91 -22.95 -43.92
N ILE A 50 -20.14 -22.05 -44.54
CA ILE A 50 -19.94 -21.92 -46.00
C ILE A 50 -18.44 -21.89 -46.29
N GLY A 51 -18.05 -22.25 -47.52
CA GLY A 51 -16.67 -22.22 -48.00
C GLY A 51 -16.59 -22.63 -49.46
N ASP A 52 -15.39 -22.69 -50.04
CA ASP A 52 -15.18 -23.01 -51.45
C ASP A 52 -15.51 -24.49 -51.77
N SER A 53 -15.27 -25.39 -50.81
CA SER A 53 -15.62 -26.80 -50.97
C SER A 53 -16.05 -27.45 -49.65
N LEU A 54 -16.97 -28.43 -49.72
CA LEU A 54 -17.52 -29.14 -48.58
C LEU A 54 -17.50 -30.66 -48.86
N VAL A 55 -16.98 -31.43 -47.88
CA VAL A 55 -16.94 -32.87 -47.92
C VAL A 55 -17.63 -33.43 -46.68
N GLY A 56 -18.71 -34.19 -46.88
CA GLY A 56 -19.36 -34.96 -45.82
C GLY A 56 -18.61 -36.25 -45.53
N LYS A 57 -18.38 -36.56 -44.26
CA LYS A 57 -17.71 -37.77 -43.80
C LYS A 57 -18.42 -38.36 -42.60
N MET A 58 -18.29 -39.69 -42.45
CA MET A 58 -18.65 -40.38 -41.24
C MET A 58 -17.36 -40.78 -40.53
N VAL A 59 -17.13 -40.21 -39.35
CA VAL A 59 -15.93 -40.48 -38.54
C VAL A 59 -16.38 -41.08 -37.21
N SER A 60 -15.99 -42.34 -36.93
CA SER A 60 -16.37 -43.03 -35.70
C SER A 60 -17.87 -43.04 -35.38
N GLY A 61 -18.71 -43.11 -36.41
CA GLY A 61 -20.18 -43.11 -36.28
C GLY A 61 -20.79 -41.70 -36.13
N GLU A 62 -20.01 -40.64 -36.19
CA GLU A 62 -20.46 -39.25 -36.14
C GLU A 62 -20.41 -38.61 -37.55
N SER A 63 -21.50 -37.95 -37.96
CA SER A 63 -21.57 -37.16 -39.20
C SER A 63 -20.78 -35.87 -39.07
N THR A 64 -19.75 -35.72 -39.91
CA THR A 64 -18.91 -34.51 -39.95
C THR A 64 -18.97 -33.88 -41.33
N ARG A 65 -18.74 -32.56 -41.39
CA ARG A 65 -18.53 -31.80 -42.62
C ARG A 65 -17.17 -31.12 -42.55
N GLU A 66 -16.29 -31.42 -43.46
CA GLU A 66 -15.05 -30.69 -43.67
C GLU A 66 -15.29 -29.62 -44.75
N VAL A 67 -15.01 -28.36 -44.41
CA VAL A 67 -15.16 -27.19 -45.28
C VAL A 67 -13.79 -26.55 -45.48
N TYR A 68 -13.48 -26.27 -46.75
CA TYR A 68 -12.15 -25.78 -47.15
C TYR A 68 -12.26 -24.47 -47.93
N GLY A 69 -11.30 -23.58 -47.74
CA GLY A 69 -11.11 -22.33 -48.48
C GLY A 69 -12.17 -21.28 -48.13
N ASN A 70 -11.74 -20.07 -47.82
CA ASN A 70 -12.62 -18.94 -47.49
C ASN A 70 -13.76 -19.31 -46.53
N VAL A 71 -13.47 -20.14 -45.54
CA VAL A 71 -14.50 -20.65 -44.61
C VAL A 71 -15.09 -19.52 -43.80
N VAL A 72 -16.42 -19.40 -43.78
CA VAL A 72 -17.19 -18.51 -42.93
C VAL A 72 -18.20 -19.34 -42.13
N LEU A 73 -18.11 -19.26 -40.82
CA LEU A 73 -19.02 -19.88 -39.88
C LEU A 73 -19.80 -18.78 -39.15
N THR A 74 -21.13 -18.94 -39.06
CA THR A 74 -22.00 -17.96 -38.40
C THR A 74 -22.90 -18.63 -37.36
N GLN A 75 -23.09 -17.95 -36.22
CA GLN A 75 -24.10 -18.30 -35.23
C GLN A 75 -24.58 -17.03 -34.52
N GLY A 76 -25.81 -16.61 -34.79
CA GLY A 76 -26.33 -15.33 -34.33
C GLY A 76 -25.46 -14.17 -34.85
N ASP A 77 -24.91 -13.38 -33.94
CA ASP A 77 -24.03 -12.23 -34.21
C ASP A 77 -22.53 -12.60 -34.25
N VAL A 78 -22.21 -13.86 -33.97
CA VAL A 78 -20.81 -14.36 -34.02
C VAL A 78 -20.49 -14.77 -35.46
N VAL A 79 -19.40 -14.22 -36.00
CA VAL A 79 -18.84 -14.54 -37.30
C VAL A 79 -17.42 -15.05 -37.14
N ILE A 80 -17.13 -16.24 -37.70
CA ILE A 80 -15.81 -16.85 -37.65
C ILE A 80 -15.31 -17.08 -39.05
N THR A 81 -14.06 -16.72 -39.33
CA THR A 81 -13.38 -17.04 -40.59
C THR A 81 -12.15 -17.88 -40.31
N CYS A 82 -11.85 -18.84 -41.23
CA CYS A 82 -10.64 -19.68 -41.12
C CYS A 82 -10.32 -20.31 -42.50
N ASP A 83 -9.20 -21.02 -42.61
CA ASP A 83 -8.80 -21.68 -43.84
C ASP A 83 -9.54 -23.02 -44.02
N LYS A 84 -9.80 -23.71 -42.89
CA LYS A 84 -10.52 -25.01 -42.88
C LYS A 84 -11.37 -25.10 -41.60
N ALA A 85 -12.59 -25.66 -41.71
CA ALA A 85 -13.40 -26.05 -40.55
C ALA A 85 -13.82 -27.52 -40.65
N ILE A 86 -13.88 -28.19 -39.49
CA ILE A 86 -14.46 -29.52 -39.32
C ILE A 86 -15.69 -29.39 -38.42
N GLN A 87 -16.87 -29.43 -38.98
CA GLN A 87 -18.13 -29.30 -38.25
C GLN A 87 -18.60 -30.69 -37.79
N PHE A 88 -18.91 -30.80 -36.51
CA PHE A 88 -19.51 -31.97 -35.87
C PHE A 88 -21.01 -31.71 -35.70
N ILE A 89 -21.82 -32.26 -36.61
CA ILE A 89 -23.23 -31.88 -36.76
C ILE A 89 -24.05 -32.23 -35.54
N SER A 90 -23.85 -33.42 -34.96
CA SER A 90 -24.60 -33.92 -33.80
C SER A 90 -24.39 -33.09 -32.54
N ARG A 91 -23.20 -32.50 -32.39
CA ARG A 91 -22.81 -31.72 -31.20
C ARG A 91 -22.98 -30.22 -31.39
N ASN A 92 -23.25 -29.77 -32.60
CA ASN A 92 -23.24 -28.36 -33.00
C ASN A 92 -21.90 -27.68 -32.66
N ASP A 93 -20.76 -28.36 -32.94
CA ASP A 93 -19.40 -27.88 -32.69
C ASP A 93 -18.60 -27.77 -33.99
N ALA A 94 -17.53 -27.00 -33.96
CA ALA A 94 -16.58 -26.91 -35.07
C ALA A 94 -15.15 -26.80 -34.59
N GLU A 95 -14.25 -27.56 -35.21
CA GLU A 95 -12.80 -27.34 -35.13
C GLU A 95 -12.41 -26.36 -36.26
N LEU A 96 -11.60 -25.36 -35.91
CA LEU A 96 -11.21 -24.26 -36.79
C LEU A 96 -9.68 -24.31 -36.96
N ILE A 97 -9.21 -24.26 -38.21
CA ILE A 97 -7.82 -24.48 -38.56
C ILE A 97 -7.36 -23.41 -39.53
N GLY A 98 -6.22 -22.77 -39.21
CA GLY A 98 -5.57 -21.76 -40.06
C GLY A 98 -6.25 -20.41 -40.04
N ASN A 99 -5.52 -19.37 -39.74
CA ASN A 99 -5.94 -17.96 -39.75
C ASN A 99 -7.32 -17.69 -39.13
N VAL A 100 -7.60 -18.36 -38.01
CA VAL A 100 -8.90 -18.24 -37.31
C VAL A 100 -9.10 -16.84 -36.80
N ILE A 101 -10.19 -16.17 -37.20
CA ILE A 101 -10.62 -14.87 -36.71
C ILE A 101 -12.10 -14.98 -36.31
N VAL A 102 -12.35 -14.71 -35.04
CA VAL A 102 -13.71 -14.64 -34.46
C VAL A 102 -14.07 -13.19 -34.19
N LYS A 103 -15.25 -12.78 -34.67
CA LYS A 103 -15.77 -11.41 -34.48
C LYS A 103 -17.16 -11.44 -33.88
N LYS A 104 -17.38 -10.54 -32.92
CA LYS A 104 -18.69 -10.17 -32.37
C LYS A 104 -18.65 -8.69 -32.00
N ASP A 105 -19.48 -7.84 -32.55
CA ASP A 105 -19.47 -6.40 -32.31
C ASP A 105 -18.07 -5.78 -32.50
N THR A 106 -17.52 -5.19 -31.45
CA THR A 106 -16.15 -4.62 -31.42
C THR A 106 -15.06 -5.64 -31.14
N LEU A 107 -15.45 -6.82 -30.65
CA LEU A 107 -14.52 -7.88 -30.27
C LEU A 107 -13.92 -8.57 -31.48
N THR A 108 -12.62 -8.79 -31.45
CA THR A 108 -11.89 -9.64 -32.40
C THR A 108 -10.98 -10.59 -31.63
N ILE A 109 -11.11 -11.90 -31.90
CA ILE A 109 -10.21 -12.93 -31.39
C ILE A 109 -9.47 -13.55 -32.56
N LYS A 110 -8.15 -13.73 -32.44
CA LYS A 110 -7.32 -14.38 -33.47
C LYS A 110 -6.55 -15.54 -32.86
N THR A 111 -6.46 -16.65 -33.59
CA THR A 111 -5.68 -17.83 -33.20
C THR A 111 -5.31 -18.66 -34.43
N PRO A 112 -4.19 -19.42 -34.41
CA PRO A 112 -3.89 -20.36 -35.51
C PRO A 112 -4.85 -21.55 -35.58
N ARG A 113 -5.40 -21.99 -34.41
CA ARG A 113 -6.32 -23.12 -34.30
C ARG A 113 -7.22 -22.94 -33.11
N GLY A 114 -8.48 -23.32 -33.21
CA GLY A 114 -9.43 -23.26 -32.11
C GLY A 114 -10.62 -24.21 -32.31
N PHE A 115 -11.46 -24.25 -31.27
CA PHE A 115 -12.74 -24.95 -31.27
C PHE A 115 -13.84 -23.95 -31.00
N TYR A 116 -14.97 -24.11 -31.68
CA TYR A 116 -16.20 -23.39 -31.40
C TYR A 116 -17.29 -24.37 -30.96
N TYR A 117 -17.83 -24.16 -29.78
CA TYR A 117 -18.87 -24.96 -29.16
C TYR A 117 -20.20 -24.21 -29.28
N GLY A 118 -20.98 -24.52 -30.31
CA GLY A 118 -22.19 -23.75 -30.65
C GLY A 118 -23.26 -23.80 -29.56
N ASN A 119 -23.47 -24.94 -28.91
CA ASN A 119 -24.47 -25.05 -27.85
C ASN A 119 -24.07 -24.23 -26.58
N LEU A 120 -22.78 -23.95 -26.38
CA LEU A 120 -22.26 -23.16 -25.28
C LEU A 120 -22.02 -21.70 -25.71
N ALA A 121 -22.15 -21.37 -27.00
CA ALA A 121 -21.70 -20.10 -27.55
C ALA A 121 -20.29 -19.72 -27.05
N LYS A 122 -19.34 -20.65 -27.23
CA LYS A 122 -17.99 -20.57 -26.66
C LYS A 122 -16.94 -20.86 -27.72
N THR A 123 -15.86 -20.08 -27.74
CA THR A 123 -14.62 -20.43 -28.43
C THR A 123 -13.51 -20.80 -27.46
N ARG A 124 -12.66 -21.75 -27.87
CA ARG A 124 -11.48 -22.16 -27.11
C ARG A 124 -10.28 -22.30 -28.03
N SER A 125 -9.12 -21.87 -27.57
CA SER A 125 -7.83 -22.17 -28.20
C SER A 125 -6.75 -22.47 -27.16
N ASN A 126 -5.84 -23.37 -27.53
CA ASN A 126 -4.60 -23.69 -26.83
C ASN A 126 -3.38 -23.57 -27.74
N ALA A 127 -3.50 -22.76 -28.80
CA ALA A 127 -2.44 -22.56 -29.81
C ALA A 127 -2.00 -21.09 -29.90
N GLY A 128 -2.12 -20.36 -28.78
CA GLY A 128 -1.94 -18.92 -28.73
C GLY A 128 -3.23 -18.16 -29.05
N VAL A 129 -3.55 -17.14 -28.27
CA VAL A 129 -4.75 -16.32 -28.41
C VAL A 129 -4.36 -14.85 -28.40
N TYR A 130 -4.97 -14.10 -29.30
CA TYR A 130 -4.96 -12.63 -29.34
C TYR A 130 -6.42 -12.14 -29.29
N LEU A 131 -6.75 -11.30 -28.32
CA LEU A 131 -8.04 -10.65 -28.21
C LEU A 131 -7.87 -9.13 -28.27
N ASP A 132 -8.75 -8.46 -29.03
CA ASP A 132 -8.84 -7.01 -29.15
C ASP A 132 -10.33 -6.62 -29.11
N ASP A 133 -10.72 -5.85 -28.09
CA ASP A 133 -12.08 -5.30 -27.94
C ASP A 133 -12.14 -3.78 -28.18
N LYS A 134 -11.07 -3.20 -28.78
CA LYS A 134 -10.84 -1.76 -28.99
C LYS A 134 -10.53 -0.95 -27.72
N LYS A 135 -10.55 -1.58 -26.55
CA LYS A 135 -10.21 -0.95 -25.26
C LYS A 135 -8.94 -1.56 -24.70
N VAL A 136 -8.79 -2.87 -24.83
CA VAL A 136 -7.64 -3.64 -24.37
C VAL A 136 -7.19 -4.62 -25.44
N ILE A 137 -5.91 -4.92 -25.43
CA ILE A 137 -5.31 -6.03 -26.18
C ILE A 137 -4.89 -7.07 -25.14
N LEU A 138 -5.29 -8.33 -25.37
CA LEU A 138 -4.92 -9.43 -24.51
C LEU A 138 -4.28 -10.55 -25.32
N THR A 139 -3.18 -11.12 -24.82
CA THR A 139 -2.48 -12.27 -25.39
C THR A 139 -2.26 -13.33 -24.34
N ALA A 140 -2.31 -14.62 -24.71
CA ALA A 140 -2.02 -15.76 -23.86
C ALA A 140 -1.69 -16.99 -24.69
N ASP A 141 -1.12 -18.05 -24.06
CA ASP A 141 -0.89 -19.34 -24.73
C ASP A 141 -2.22 -20.08 -24.98
N SER A 142 -3.19 -19.95 -24.05
CA SER A 142 -4.52 -20.54 -24.17
C SER A 142 -5.63 -19.63 -23.67
N GLY A 143 -6.86 -19.84 -24.13
CA GLY A 143 -8.00 -19.07 -23.67
C GLY A 143 -9.34 -19.55 -24.15
N ASP A 144 -10.36 -19.20 -23.41
CA ASP A 144 -11.77 -19.41 -23.65
C ASP A 144 -12.50 -18.07 -23.73
N TYR A 145 -13.46 -17.93 -24.65
CA TYR A 145 -14.40 -16.81 -24.69
C TYR A 145 -15.84 -17.29 -24.70
N PHE A 146 -16.64 -16.79 -23.77
CA PHE A 146 -18.05 -17.13 -23.58
C PHE A 146 -18.91 -15.96 -24.09
N PHE A 147 -19.49 -16.11 -25.28
CA PHE A 147 -20.19 -15.04 -25.97
C PHE A 147 -21.49 -14.60 -25.30
N ASN A 148 -22.16 -15.51 -24.58
CA ASN A 148 -23.41 -15.19 -23.87
C ASN A 148 -23.13 -14.46 -22.54
N GLU A 149 -21.89 -14.52 -22.01
CA GLU A 149 -21.48 -13.90 -20.76
C GLU A 149 -20.60 -12.67 -20.98
N ASP A 150 -20.15 -12.43 -22.23
CA ASP A 150 -19.11 -11.46 -22.58
C ASP A 150 -17.91 -11.56 -21.64
N ARG A 151 -17.48 -12.82 -21.39
CA ARG A 151 -16.41 -13.18 -20.46
C ARG A 151 -15.32 -13.99 -21.17
N ALA A 152 -14.08 -13.58 -20.96
CA ALA A 152 -12.90 -14.30 -21.40
C ALA A 152 -12.13 -14.88 -20.22
N PHE A 153 -11.56 -16.08 -20.40
CA PHE A 153 -10.63 -16.70 -19.47
C PHE A 153 -9.35 -17.09 -20.21
N PHE A 154 -8.21 -16.75 -19.67
CA PHE A 154 -6.91 -16.95 -20.29
C PHE A 154 -5.94 -17.59 -19.31
N GLU A 155 -5.08 -18.45 -19.82
CA GLU A 155 -4.07 -19.18 -19.06
C GLU A 155 -2.72 -19.14 -19.77
N SER A 156 -1.67 -19.10 -18.98
CA SER A 156 -0.25 -19.16 -19.39
C SER A 156 0.20 -17.94 -20.19
N LYS A 157 1.20 -17.25 -19.65
CA LYS A 157 1.82 -16.05 -20.22
C LYS A 157 0.79 -14.98 -20.59
N VAL A 158 -0.19 -14.80 -19.72
CA VAL A 158 -1.24 -13.80 -19.96
C VAL A 158 -0.64 -12.41 -19.89
N LYS A 159 -0.95 -11.61 -20.92
CA LYS A 159 -0.60 -10.20 -20.96
C LYS A 159 -1.80 -9.39 -21.44
N LEU A 160 -2.26 -8.48 -20.61
CA LEU A 160 -3.28 -7.49 -20.96
C LEU A 160 -2.60 -6.12 -21.05
N TYR A 161 -2.88 -5.40 -22.10
CA TYR A 161 -2.37 -4.07 -22.35
C TYR A 161 -3.53 -3.13 -22.66
N ASP A 162 -3.58 -2.00 -21.99
CA ASP A 162 -4.31 -0.82 -22.42
C ASP A 162 -3.31 0.30 -22.77
N THR A 163 -3.76 1.47 -23.19
CA THR A 163 -2.89 2.54 -23.70
C THR A 163 -1.79 3.00 -22.72
N THR A 164 -1.90 2.71 -21.43
CA THR A 164 -1.01 3.22 -20.37
C THR A 164 -0.46 2.14 -19.45
N THR A 165 -1.15 1.00 -19.35
CA THR A 165 -0.89 0.00 -18.31
C THR A 165 -0.69 -1.37 -18.94
N THR A 166 0.28 -2.11 -18.44
CA THR A 166 0.47 -3.54 -18.77
C THR A 166 0.20 -4.36 -17.52
N LEU A 167 -0.64 -5.40 -17.65
CA LEU A 167 -0.85 -6.42 -16.63
C LEU A 167 -0.37 -7.77 -17.17
N THR A 168 0.42 -8.51 -16.38
CA THR A 168 0.82 -9.88 -16.64
C THR A 168 0.38 -10.79 -15.51
N ALA A 169 0.03 -12.05 -15.81
CA ALA A 169 -0.40 -13.04 -14.82
C ALA A 169 -0.30 -14.45 -15.37
N ASN A 170 -0.46 -15.47 -14.52
CA ASN A 170 -0.59 -16.87 -14.96
C ASN A 170 -2.00 -17.12 -15.51
N GLU A 171 -3.03 -16.57 -14.82
CA GLU A 171 -4.43 -16.67 -15.23
C GLU A 171 -5.08 -15.30 -15.19
N LEU A 172 -6.04 -15.07 -16.10
CA LEU A 172 -6.83 -13.84 -16.12
C LEU A 172 -8.25 -14.13 -16.59
N THR A 173 -9.22 -13.64 -15.82
CA THR A 173 -10.62 -13.56 -16.24
C THR A 173 -10.97 -12.11 -16.55
N TYR A 174 -11.42 -11.85 -17.77
CA TYR A 174 -11.86 -10.53 -18.23
C TYR A 174 -13.37 -10.50 -18.44
N PHE A 175 -14.06 -9.57 -17.79
CA PHE A 175 -15.49 -9.33 -17.90
C PHE A 175 -15.70 -8.05 -18.73
N GLN A 176 -16.01 -8.22 -20.02
CA GLN A 176 -16.04 -7.11 -20.99
C GLN A 176 -17.07 -6.04 -20.63
N GLN A 177 -18.29 -6.42 -20.28
CA GLN A 177 -19.36 -5.47 -19.94
C GLN A 177 -19.05 -4.67 -18.67
N GLN A 178 -18.38 -5.28 -17.70
CA GLN A 178 -17.99 -4.66 -16.43
C GLN A 178 -16.68 -3.86 -16.54
N ASN A 179 -15.94 -4.02 -17.65
CA ASN A 179 -14.57 -3.53 -17.80
C ASN A 179 -13.70 -3.92 -16.57
N ARG A 180 -13.82 -5.19 -16.16
CA ARG A 180 -13.21 -5.75 -14.94
C ARG A 180 -12.29 -6.91 -15.33
N ALA A 181 -11.09 -6.90 -14.75
CA ALA A 181 -10.11 -7.98 -14.88
C ALA A 181 -9.82 -8.57 -13.50
N VAL A 182 -9.78 -9.90 -13.40
CA VAL A 182 -9.33 -10.66 -12.23
C VAL A 182 -8.14 -11.48 -12.66
N ALA A 183 -6.97 -11.21 -12.07
CA ALA A 183 -5.70 -11.87 -12.38
C ALA A 183 -5.23 -12.69 -11.19
N ILE A 184 -4.64 -13.86 -11.46
CA ILE A 184 -4.17 -14.82 -10.45
C ILE A 184 -2.81 -15.35 -10.85
N GLY A 185 -1.91 -15.44 -9.88
CA GLY A 185 -0.58 -16.01 -9.98
C GLY A 185 0.43 -15.08 -10.67
N ASP A 186 1.50 -14.75 -9.96
CA ASP A 186 2.60 -13.89 -10.41
C ASP A 186 2.10 -12.60 -11.09
N VAL A 187 1.10 -11.97 -10.46
CA VAL A 187 0.47 -10.78 -11.05
C VAL A 187 1.39 -9.58 -10.97
N VAL A 188 1.61 -8.93 -12.10
CA VAL A 188 2.36 -7.67 -12.18
C VAL A 188 1.56 -6.66 -12.98
N ILE A 189 1.30 -5.50 -12.38
CA ILE A 189 0.83 -4.29 -13.09
C ILE A 189 1.97 -3.27 -13.17
N PHE A 190 2.13 -2.66 -14.35
CA PHE A 190 3.12 -1.62 -14.58
C PHE A 190 2.54 -0.48 -15.41
N ASP A 191 2.70 0.78 -14.96
CA ASP A 191 2.19 1.98 -15.63
C ASP A 191 3.28 2.93 -16.14
N GLY A 192 4.55 2.48 -16.17
CA GLY A 192 5.70 3.27 -16.59
C GLY A 192 6.52 3.84 -15.43
N GLU A 193 5.93 4.16 -14.29
CA GLU A 193 6.61 4.65 -13.09
C GLU A 193 6.39 3.72 -11.88
N ASN A 194 5.21 3.13 -11.79
CA ASN A 194 4.81 2.31 -10.65
C ASN A 194 4.62 0.86 -11.07
N GLN A 195 5.00 -0.04 -10.20
CA GLN A 195 4.77 -1.46 -10.33
C GLN A 195 4.04 -1.99 -9.11
N ILE A 196 2.99 -2.78 -9.34
CA ILE A 196 2.31 -3.56 -8.29
C ILE A 196 2.53 -5.03 -8.60
N ILE A 197 3.00 -5.78 -7.62
CA ILE A 197 3.12 -7.24 -7.65
C ILE A 197 2.18 -7.79 -6.59
N ALA A 198 1.49 -8.90 -6.87
CA ALA A 198 0.63 -9.59 -5.92
C ALA A 198 0.32 -11.02 -6.39
N ASP A 199 -0.18 -11.89 -5.50
CA ASP A 199 -0.67 -13.22 -5.91
C ASP A 199 -2.00 -13.12 -6.64
N THR A 200 -2.87 -12.19 -6.22
CA THR A 200 -4.16 -11.95 -6.86
C THR A 200 -4.43 -10.47 -7.01
N LEU A 201 -5.08 -10.09 -8.10
CA LEU A 201 -5.44 -8.71 -8.38
C LEU A 201 -6.78 -8.62 -9.08
N GLU A 202 -7.60 -7.67 -8.63
CA GLU A 202 -8.84 -7.29 -9.27
C GLU A 202 -8.79 -5.81 -9.66
N HIS A 203 -9.03 -5.52 -10.93
CA HIS A 203 -8.98 -4.17 -11.48
C HIS A 203 -10.28 -3.79 -12.17
N PHE A 204 -10.86 -2.67 -11.76
CA PHE A 204 -12.05 -2.05 -12.37
C PHE A 204 -11.62 -0.84 -13.19
N ARG A 205 -11.54 -1.02 -14.50
CA ARG A 205 -11.00 -0.02 -15.42
C ARG A 205 -11.77 1.30 -15.42
N ASN A 206 -13.11 1.24 -15.39
CA ASN A 206 -13.94 2.45 -15.46
C ASN A 206 -13.81 3.34 -14.22
N SER A 207 -13.76 2.75 -13.05
CA SER A 207 -13.60 3.47 -11.77
C SER A 207 -12.15 3.64 -11.35
N LYS A 208 -11.21 3.00 -12.09
CA LYS A 208 -9.77 2.95 -11.78
C LYS A 208 -9.51 2.53 -10.34
N ILE A 209 -10.23 1.50 -9.90
CA ILE A 209 -10.05 0.88 -8.59
C ILE A 209 -9.27 -0.42 -8.79
N THR A 210 -8.26 -0.63 -7.94
CA THR A 210 -7.47 -1.87 -7.91
C THR A 210 -7.48 -2.43 -6.50
N PHE A 211 -7.75 -3.72 -6.37
CA PHE A 211 -7.53 -4.51 -5.16
C PHE A 211 -6.44 -5.52 -5.44
N ALA A 212 -5.43 -5.60 -4.58
CA ALA A 212 -4.38 -6.60 -4.66
C ALA A 212 -4.25 -7.32 -3.32
N ASN A 213 -4.07 -8.64 -3.35
CA ASN A 213 -4.01 -9.45 -2.15
C ASN A 213 -2.87 -10.46 -2.22
N SER A 214 -2.29 -10.71 -1.08
CA SER A 214 -1.19 -11.62 -0.78
C SER A 214 0.11 -11.25 -1.50
N ASN A 215 1.18 -11.19 -0.74
CA ASN A 215 2.53 -10.85 -1.23
C ASN A 215 2.54 -9.52 -2.01
N VAL A 216 1.80 -8.50 -1.52
CA VAL A 216 1.69 -7.22 -2.21
C VAL A 216 3.01 -6.45 -2.10
N ARG A 217 3.53 -6.04 -3.25
CA ARG A 217 4.68 -5.15 -3.36
C ARG A 217 4.35 -4.01 -4.31
N LEU A 218 4.38 -2.79 -3.81
CA LEU A 218 4.24 -1.56 -4.59
C LEU A 218 5.62 -0.92 -4.74
N THR A 219 6.10 -0.72 -5.95
CA THR A 219 7.39 -0.07 -6.24
C THR A 219 7.16 1.22 -7.00
N ASN A 220 7.78 2.32 -6.56
CA ASN A 220 7.90 3.55 -7.34
C ASN A 220 9.35 3.70 -7.81
N LEU A 221 9.58 3.58 -9.11
CA LEU A 221 10.91 3.60 -9.72
C LEU A 221 11.57 4.98 -9.67
N LYS A 222 10.78 6.05 -9.67
CA LYS A 222 11.28 7.42 -9.67
C LYS A 222 11.90 7.81 -8.33
N ASN A 223 11.29 7.36 -7.23
CA ASN A 223 11.70 7.72 -5.89
C ASN A 223 12.50 6.61 -5.19
N ASN A 224 12.80 5.52 -5.91
CA ASN A 224 13.45 4.33 -5.37
C ASN A 224 12.83 3.87 -4.04
N SER A 225 11.49 3.75 -4.03
CA SER A 225 10.73 3.37 -2.84
C SER A 225 9.86 2.15 -3.09
N GLU A 226 9.72 1.34 -2.07
CA GLU A 226 8.93 0.12 -2.07
C GLU A 226 8.03 0.07 -0.84
N ILE A 227 6.82 -0.49 -1.01
CA ILE A 227 5.94 -0.83 0.10
C ILE A 227 5.58 -2.30 -0.02
N TYR A 228 5.77 -3.05 1.03
CA TYR A 228 5.35 -4.44 1.17
C TYR A 228 4.13 -4.50 2.08
N GLY A 229 3.21 -5.46 1.85
CA GLY A 229 2.03 -5.71 2.66
C GLY A 229 1.21 -6.86 2.11
N GLU A 230 0.04 -7.12 2.68
CA GLU A 230 -0.79 -8.26 2.28
C GLU A 230 -2.06 -7.86 1.54
N HIS A 231 -2.54 -6.63 1.74
CA HIS A 231 -3.74 -6.14 1.11
C HIS A 231 -3.58 -4.68 0.71
N LEU A 232 -3.86 -4.36 -0.56
CA LEU A 232 -3.83 -3.03 -1.14
C LEU A 232 -5.18 -2.70 -1.77
N GLU A 233 -5.69 -1.53 -1.46
CA GLU A 233 -6.76 -0.88 -2.21
C GLU A 233 -6.24 0.43 -2.81
N ASP A 234 -6.34 0.59 -4.12
CA ASP A 234 -5.99 1.82 -4.83
C ASP A 234 -7.20 2.41 -5.53
N TYR A 235 -7.57 3.62 -5.13
CA TYR A 235 -8.67 4.41 -5.68
C TYR A 235 -8.10 5.59 -6.47
N ARG A 236 -7.63 5.32 -7.68
CA ARG A 236 -6.84 6.28 -8.47
C ARG A 236 -7.57 7.61 -8.74
N GLU A 237 -8.88 7.58 -9.01
CA GLU A 237 -9.66 8.81 -9.25
C GLU A 237 -9.86 9.66 -8.00
N ARG A 238 -9.85 9.03 -6.83
CA ARG A 238 -9.93 9.73 -5.54
C ARG A 238 -8.55 10.20 -5.05
N GLY A 239 -7.48 9.79 -5.74
CA GLY A 239 -6.12 10.03 -5.29
C GLY A 239 -5.82 9.40 -3.92
N TYR A 240 -6.40 8.25 -3.61
CA TYR A 240 -6.28 7.57 -2.32
C TYR A 240 -5.84 6.12 -2.49
N SER A 241 -4.92 5.69 -1.65
CA SER A 241 -4.53 4.28 -1.53
C SER A 241 -4.38 3.91 -0.07
N ILE A 242 -4.69 2.67 0.27
CA ILE A 242 -4.46 2.08 1.58
C ILE A 242 -3.80 0.71 1.40
N ILE A 243 -2.80 0.45 2.23
CA ILE A 243 -2.19 -0.86 2.37
C ILE A 243 -2.17 -1.22 3.85
N ASP A 244 -2.60 -2.43 4.17
CA ASP A 244 -2.73 -2.90 5.54
C ASP A 244 -2.13 -4.29 5.75
N VAL A 245 -2.32 -4.84 6.94
CA VAL A 245 -1.71 -6.08 7.40
C VAL A 245 -0.18 -5.97 7.46
N THR A 246 0.27 -5.10 8.39
CA THR A 246 1.70 -4.88 8.72
C THR A 246 2.58 -4.41 7.56
N PRO A 247 2.20 -3.33 6.85
CA PRO A 247 3.02 -2.83 5.75
C PRO A 247 4.39 -2.33 6.23
N LEU A 248 5.38 -2.51 5.34
CA LEU A 248 6.74 -2.00 5.46
C LEU A 248 7.06 -1.12 4.26
N PHE A 249 7.25 0.17 4.50
CA PHE A 249 7.77 1.12 3.51
C PHE A 249 9.29 1.19 3.59
N ILE A 250 9.95 1.22 2.44
CA ILE A 250 11.39 1.33 2.30
C ILE A 250 11.69 2.38 1.24
N GLN A 251 12.62 3.27 1.54
CA GLN A 251 13.18 4.20 0.56
C GLN A 251 14.70 4.22 0.71
N VAL A 252 15.39 4.07 -0.41
CA VAL A 252 16.85 4.09 -0.44
C VAL A 252 17.29 5.41 -1.06
N ASP A 253 17.90 6.26 -0.24
CA ASP A 253 18.54 7.50 -0.67
C ASP A 253 20.02 7.24 -0.97
N THR A 254 20.54 7.85 -2.03
CA THR A 254 21.94 7.76 -2.41
C THR A 254 22.57 9.14 -2.23
N SER A 255 23.60 9.22 -1.41
CA SER A 255 24.43 10.40 -1.23
C SER A 255 25.89 10.10 -1.62
N TYR A 256 26.67 11.12 -1.89
CA TYR A 256 28.08 10.99 -2.19
C TYR A 256 28.87 11.78 -1.17
N ILE A 257 29.81 11.13 -0.48
CA ILE A 257 30.74 11.77 0.46
C ILE A 257 32.07 11.92 -0.28
N GLU A 258 32.70 13.09 -0.17
CA GLU A 258 34.10 13.29 -0.61
C GLU A 258 35.01 12.73 0.48
N SER A 259 35.75 11.65 0.15
CA SER A 259 36.82 11.14 1.02
C SER A 259 38.05 12.05 0.98
N GLU A 260 38.92 11.94 1.98
CA GLU A 260 40.18 12.71 2.06
C GLU A 260 41.03 12.58 0.81
N ASP A 261 40.90 11.51 0.01
CA ASP A 261 41.59 11.26 -1.25
C ASP A 261 40.86 11.83 -2.49
N SER A 262 39.88 12.72 -2.35
CA SER A 262 39.06 13.30 -3.42
C SER A 262 38.28 12.27 -4.25
N LEU A 263 38.10 11.06 -3.74
CA LEU A 263 37.23 10.04 -4.33
C LEU A 263 35.84 10.21 -3.75
N LYS A 264 34.81 10.24 -4.63
CA LYS A 264 33.42 10.25 -4.22
C LYS A 264 33.00 8.84 -3.84
N GLU A 265 32.81 8.59 -2.56
CA GLU A 265 32.23 7.33 -2.07
C GLU A 265 30.71 7.44 -2.04
N MET A 266 30.04 6.44 -2.60
CA MET A 266 28.59 6.31 -2.58
C MET A 266 28.13 5.82 -1.20
N GLN A 267 27.35 6.62 -0.52
CA GLN A 267 26.69 6.23 0.73
C GLN A 267 25.21 5.99 0.48
N LEU A 268 24.73 4.83 0.89
CA LEU A 268 23.32 4.46 0.87
C LEU A 268 22.74 4.68 2.26
N ASP A 269 21.66 5.46 2.32
CA ASP A 269 20.86 5.62 3.53
C ASP A 269 19.45 5.09 3.28
N THR A 270 18.96 4.24 4.18
CA THR A 270 17.67 3.57 4.02
C THR A 270 16.71 4.03 5.09
N LEU A 271 15.59 4.60 4.65
CA LEU A 271 14.43 4.88 5.49
C LEU A 271 13.53 3.65 5.54
N PHE A 272 13.25 3.16 6.73
CA PHE A 272 12.25 2.15 7.02
C PHE A 272 11.09 2.75 7.79
N ILE A 273 9.86 2.45 7.37
CA ILE A 273 8.64 2.77 8.13
C ILE A 273 7.81 1.50 8.19
N LYS A 274 7.51 1.04 9.40
CA LYS A 274 6.60 -0.07 9.68
C LYS A 274 5.38 0.46 10.41
N SER A 275 4.19 -0.05 10.09
CA SER A 275 2.96 0.26 10.81
C SER A 275 1.94 -0.87 10.62
N ARG A 276 0.74 -0.76 11.19
CA ARG A 276 -0.36 -1.68 10.91
C ARG A 276 -1.10 -1.30 9.64
N ILE A 277 -1.19 0.01 9.34
CA ILE A 277 -1.87 0.57 8.17
C ILE A 277 -1.03 1.71 7.61
N MET A 278 -0.96 1.82 6.30
CA MET A 278 -0.43 2.98 5.58
C MET A 278 -1.47 3.51 4.61
N GLU A 279 -1.64 4.82 4.58
CA GLU A 279 -2.53 5.50 3.64
C GLU A 279 -1.78 6.57 2.89
N ALA A 280 -2.08 6.74 1.62
CA ALA A 280 -1.51 7.77 0.77
C ALA A 280 -2.61 8.59 0.10
N TYR A 281 -2.50 9.91 0.20
CA TYR A 281 -3.38 10.88 -0.44
C TYR A 281 -2.60 11.65 -1.50
N ARG A 282 -3.00 11.52 -2.76
CA ARG A 282 -2.42 12.20 -3.93
C ARG A 282 -3.14 13.51 -4.25
N ASP A 283 -3.68 14.17 -3.22
CA ASP A 283 -4.25 15.50 -3.29
C ASP A 283 -3.15 16.59 -3.32
N SER A 284 -3.54 17.86 -3.23
CA SER A 284 -2.60 18.99 -3.22
C SER A 284 -1.62 18.97 -2.04
N SER A 285 -1.94 18.27 -0.95
CA SER A 285 -1.07 18.18 0.24
C SER A 285 -0.11 16.98 0.19
N GLN A 286 -0.35 16.01 -0.69
CA GLN A 286 0.47 14.80 -0.87
C GLN A 286 0.82 14.13 0.47
N ARG A 287 -0.21 13.81 1.25
CA ARG A 287 -0.04 13.25 2.60
C ARG A 287 0.15 11.74 2.54
N PHE A 288 1.05 11.27 3.41
CA PHE A 288 1.23 9.86 3.69
C PHE A 288 1.08 9.63 5.20
N TYR A 289 0.28 8.65 5.57
CA TYR A 289 0.00 8.28 6.95
C TYR A 289 0.57 6.90 7.25
N ALA A 290 1.26 6.78 8.37
CA ALA A 290 1.56 5.52 9.02
C ALA A 290 0.77 5.48 10.34
N ILE A 291 -0.04 4.45 10.53
CA ILE A 291 -1.06 4.39 11.58
C ILE A 291 -0.92 3.08 12.36
N ASP A 292 -0.94 3.20 13.67
CA ASP A 292 -0.87 2.14 14.67
C ASP A 292 0.45 1.36 14.64
N SER A 293 1.08 1.29 15.81
CA SER A 293 2.33 0.56 16.03
C SER A 293 3.46 1.00 15.08
N VAL A 294 3.55 2.31 14.83
CA VAL A 294 4.52 2.90 13.90
C VAL A 294 5.93 2.77 14.46
N SER A 295 6.85 2.28 13.63
CA SER A 295 8.29 2.26 13.88
C SER A 295 8.99 2.85 12.66
N ILE A 296 9.83 3.85 12.89
CA ILE A 296 10.61 4.54 11.87
C ILE A 296 12.09 4.38 12.18
N LEU A 297 12.89 4.13 11.16
CA LEU A 297 14.35 4.07 11.27
C LEU A 297 14.99 4.68 10.03
N LYS A 298 15.89 5.64 10.22
CA LYS A 298 16.76 6.21 9.20
C LYS A 298 18.10 6.60 9.83
N SER A 299 19.19 6.00 9.39
CA SER A 299 20.53 6.21 10.01
C SER A 299 20.50 6.01 11.54
N GLU A 300 20.89 7.01 12.32
CA GLU A 300 20.85 7.01 13.79
C GLU A 300 19.51 7.50 14.36
N PHE A 301 18.63 7.97 13.48
CA PHE A 301 17.31 8.45 13.86
C PHE A 301 16.31 7.29 13.92
N ALA A 302 15.58 7.18 15.02
CA ALA A 302 14.51 6.21 15.18
C ALA A 302 13.30 6.82 15.89
N SER A 303 12.09 6.30 15.59
CA SER A 303 10.88 6.72 16.28
C SER A 303 9.94 5.55 16.52
N LYS A 304 9.21 5.59 17.63
CA LYS A 304 8.02 4.76 17.88
C LYS A 304 6.85 5.64 18.29
N ASN A 305 5.72 5.42 17.66
CA ASN A 305 4.51 6.20 17.90
C ASN A 305 3.26 5.46 17.39
N ASP A 306 2.08 6.04 17.55
CA ASP A 306 0.83 5.47 17.05
C ASP A 306 0.35 6.14 15.76
N LEU A 307 0.86 7.33 15.45
CA LEU A 307 0.48 8.08 14.25
C LEU A 307 1.65 8.90 13.74
N THR A 308 2.02 8.73 12.48
CA THR A 308 2.94 9.63 11.76
C THR A 308 2.30 10.09 10.46
N ILE A 309 2.38 11.38 10.20
CA ILE A 309 1.86 12.03 8.99
C ILE A 309 3.00 12.75 8.29
N PHE A 310 3.26 12.39 7.05
CA PHE A 310 4.21 13.07 6.19
C PHE A 310 3.45 14.04 5.28
N TYR A 311 3.74 15.32 5.39
CA TYR A 311 3.24 16.39 4.51
C TYR A 311 4.33 16.73 3.50
N ARG A 312 4.34 16.06 2.35
CA ARG A 312 5.43 16.20 1.36
C ARG A 312 5.55 17.61 0.78
N GLN A 313 4.42 18.28 0.54
CA GLN A 313 4.42 19.65 0.03
C GLN A 313 4.94 20.68 1.04
N ASP A 314 4.73 20.42 2.33
CA ASP A 314 5.13 21.31 3.41
C ASP A 314 6.52 20.95 3.97
N ASN A 315 7.18 19.92 3.45
CA ASN A 315 8.43 19.38 4.01
C ASN A 315 8.34 19.17 5.52
N LYS A 316 7.25 18.54 5.98
CA LYS A 316 6.94 18.42 7.39
C LYS A 316 6.47 17.02 7.74
N ILE A 317 6.96 16.52 8.88
CA ILE A 317 6.53 15.25 9.46
C ILE A 317 5.95 15.55 10.85
N ILE A 318 4.80 14.96 11.15
CA ILE A 318 4.19 15.08 12.47
C ILE A 318 4.05 13.67 13.03
N THR A 319 4.58 13.42 14.22
CA THR A 319 4.27 12.24 15.03
C THR A 319 3.45 12.65 16.23
N ALA A 320 2.41 11.93 16.55
CA ALA A 320 1.50 12.30 17.64
C ALA A 320 0.91 11.07 18.33
N LYS A 321 0.36 11.30 19.50
CA LYS A 321 -0.55 10.34 20.15
C LYS A 321 -1.80 10.17 19.30
N ALA A 322 -2.22 8.92 19.09
CA ALA A 322 -3.47 8.65 18.38
C ALA A 322 -4.73 9.06 19.18
N SER A 323 -4.61 9.14 20.52
CA SER A 323 -5.66 9.57 21.44
C SER A 323 -5.05 10.13 22.74
N GLU A 324 -5.84 10.73 23.59
CA GLU A 324 -5.37 11.24 24.90
C GLU A 324 -4.76 10.15 25.79
N THR A 325 -5.26 8.93 25.71
CA THR A 325 -4.78 7.78 26.49
C THR A 325 -3.67 6.98 25.81
N ALA A 326 -3.34 7.30 24.56
CA ALA A 326 -2.29 6.64 23.81
C ALA A 326 -0.90 7.00 24.36
N LYS A 327 0.08 6.15 24.06
CA LYS A 327 1.48 6.41 24.44
C LYS A 327 2.02 7.64 23.71
N GLN A 328 2.91 8.36 24.39
CA GLN A 328 3.62 9.47 23.77
C GLN A 328 4.53 8.96 22.64
N PRO A 329 4.65 9.70 21.52
CA PRO A 329 5.67 9.45 20.53
C PRO A 329 7.06 9.56 21.17
N ILE A 330 7.94 8.68 20.73
CA ILE A 330 9.31 8.63 21.17
C ILE A 330 10.19 8.81 19.94
N LEU A 331 11.20 9.64 20.09
CA LEU A 331 12.22 9.86 19.09
C LEU A 331 13.59 9.61 19.73
N TRP A 332 14.42 8.82 19.07
CA TRP A 332 15.82 8.60 19.42
C TRP A 332 16.73 9.17 18.33
N GLN A 333 17.77 9.83 18.75
CA GLN A 333 18.87 10.23 17.89
C GLN A 333 20.18 10.02 18.66
N GLU A 334 21.08 9.21 18.11
CA GLU A 334 22.30 8.79 18.79
C GLU A 334 22.01 8.29 20.21
N ASN A 335 22.54 8.97 21.22
CA ASN A 335 22.39 8.64 22.64
C ASN A 335 21.25 9.42 23.32
N SER A 336 20.46 10.17 22.57
CA SER A 336 19.38 11.00 23.08
C SER A 336 18.00 10.40 22.84
N GLN A 337 17.10 10.62 23.78
CA GLN A 337 15.69 10.23 23.72
C GLN A 337 14.82 11.45 23.97
N LEU A 338 13.81 11.64 23.12
CA LEU A 338 12.87 12.75 23.16
C LEU A 338 11.44 12.23 23.16
N THR A 339 10.60 12.73 24.08
CA THR A 339 9.18 12.38 24.17
C THR A 339 8.32 13.63 24.35
N GLY A 340 7.08 13.60 23.87
CA GLY A 340 6.09 14.66 24.01
C GLY A 340 4.71 14.17 23.59
N ASP A 341 3.69 15.02 23.60
CA ASP A 341 2.37 14.67 23.11
C ASP A 341 2.31 14.67 21.58
N SER A 342 3.11 15.55 20.97
CA SER A 342 3.39 15.54 19.53
C SER A 342 4.81 16.02 19.26
N ILE A 343 5.40 15.54 18.15
CA ILE A 343 6.70 15.97 17.64
C ILE A 343 6.52 16.35 16.17
N THR A 344 6.85 17.59 15.84
CA THR A 344 6.84 18.09 14.47
C THR A 344 8.28 18.26 13.99
N ILE A 345 8.60 17.64 12.86
CA ILE A 345 9.90 17.70 12.19
C ILE A 345 9.77 18.56 10.96
N TYR A 346 10.52 19.63 10.84
CA TYR A 346 10.61 20.45 9.64
C TYR A 346 11.87 20.10 8.87
N LEU A 347 11.73 19.89 7.58
CA LEU A 347 12.81 19.49 6.69
C LEU A 347 13.21 20.63 5.74
N ASP A 348 14.47 20.65 5.36
CA ASP A 348 15.02 21.48 4.29
C ASP A 348 15.95 20.59 3.45
N ASP A 349 15.64 20.41 2.17
CA ASP A 349 16.35 19.49 1.27
C ASP A 349 16.57 18.08 1.88
N ASN A 350 15.51 17.52 2.49
CA ASN A 350 15.52 16.23 3.20
C ASN A 350 16.36 16.17 4.49
N ASN A 351 16.98 17.28 4.91
CA ASN A 351 17.67 17.37 6.20
C ASN A 351 16.75 17.95 7.27
N ILE A 352 16.93 17.54 8.50
CA ILE A 352 16.20 18.12 9.62
C ILE A 352 16.68 19.54 9.84
N LYS A 353 15.76 20.51 9.80
CA LYS A 353 16.00 21.92 10.09
C LYS A 353 15.57 22.30 11.51
N GLN A 354 14.43 21.75 11.94
CA GLN A 354 13.85 22.06 13.24
C GLN A 354 13.01 20.91 13.76
N LEU A 355 13.04 20.67 15.06
CA LEU A 355 12.14 19.81 15.80
C LEU A 355 11.34 20.64 16.79
N ASP A 356 10.03 20.54 16.77
CA ASP A 356 9.13 21.10 17.77
C ASP A 356 8.47 19.95 18.53
N VAL A 357 8.60 19.94 19.85
CA VAL A 357 7.97 18.96 20.75
C VAL A 357 6.97 19.69 21.61
N ASP A 358 5.72 19.33 21.52
CA ASP A 358 4.65 19.97 22.26
C ASP A 358 4.01 19.04 23.28
N GLY A 359 3.47 19.63 24.34
CA GLY A 359 2.83 18.96 25.46
C GLY A 359 3.81 18.63 26.58
N THR A 360 3.59 17.52 27.28
CA THR A 360 4.48 17.09 28.37
C THR A 360 5.79 16.55 27.82
N SER A 361 6.71 17.45 27.41
CA SER A 361 7.96 17.09 26.78
C SER A 361 9.03 16.65 27.79
N PHE A 362 9.87 15.70 27.39
CA PHE A 362 10.99 15.19 28.19
C PHE A 362 12.13 14.78 27.25
N MET A 363 13.34 15.28 27.57
CA MET A 363 14.56 14.95 26.83
C MET A 363 15.54 14.27 27.79
N LEU A 364 16.16 13.19 27.31
CA LEU A 364 17.27 12.48 27.94
C LEU A 364 18.46 12.46 26.99
N SER A 365 19.65 12.68 27.50
CA SER A 365 20.92 12.47 26.81
C SER A 365 21.82 11.61 27.67
N GLN A 366 22.22 10.44 27.20
CA GLN A 366 23.15 9.57 27.90
C GLN A 366 24.54 10.20 27.86
N ASN A 367 25.19 10.24 29.04
CA ASN A 367 26.52 10.79 29.12
C ASN A 367 27.57 9.85 28.47
N GLU A 368 28.50 10.39 27.72
CA GLU A 368 29.51 9.60 27.00
C GLU A 368 30.59 9.00 27.90
N TYR A 369 30.91 9.70 28.99
CA TYR A 369 31.95 9.27 29.95
C TYR A 369 31.41 8.30 31.02
N ASN A 370 30.10 8.35 31.29
CA ASN A 370 29.44 7.46 32.26
C ASN A 370 28.03 7.08 31.76
N LEU A 371 27.92 5.89 31.20
CA LEU A 371 26.68 5.37 30.58
C LEU A 371 25.52 5.16 31.58
N GLU A 372 25.77 5.26 32.91
CA GLU A 372 24.71 5.21 33.93
C GLU A 372 24.09 6.59 34.20
N ARG A 373 24.69 7.66 33.69
CA ARG A 373 24.27 9.06 33.88
C ARG A 373 23.55 9.59 32.66
N TYR A 374 22.51 10.35 32.90
CA TYR A 374 21.68 10.95 31.86
C TYR A 374 21.41 12.41 32.22
N ASP A 375 21.78 13.31 31.33
CA ASP A 375 21.26 14.66 31.34
C ASP A 375 19.77 14.65 31.04
N GLN A 376 19.00 15.44 31.78
CA GLN A 376 17.54 15.37 31.77
C GLN A 376 16.97 16.78 31.68
N THR A 377 15.99 16.97 30.79
CA THR A 377 15.23 18.21 30.75
C THR A 377 13.75 17.92 30.55
N SER A 378 12.90 18.46 31.39
CA SER A 378 11.46 18.43 31.26
C SER A 378 10.91 19.84 31.05
N SER A 379 9.91 19.99 30.15
CA SER A 379 9.28 21.26 29.81
C SER A 379 7.88 21.05 29.22
N SER A 380 7.19 22.13 28.93
CA SER A 380 5.91 22.07 28.17
C SER A 380 6.11 22.08 26.67
N GLN A 381 7.23 22.64 26.19
CA GLN A 381 7.59 22.69 24.79
C GLN A 381 9.12 22.69 24.64
N ILE A 382 9.61 22.00 23.60
CA ILE A 382 11.01 22.01 23.19
C ILE A 382 11.06 22.39 21.70
N LYS A 383 12.05 23.27 21.35
CA LYS A 383 12.40 23.55 19.96
C LYS A 383 13.87 23.33 19.76
N ILE A 384 14.24 22.48 18.82
CA ILE A 384 15.63 22.16 18.51
C ILE A 384 15.92 22.59 17.08
N PHE A 385 16.99 23.34 16.87
CA PHE A 385 17.40 23.88 15.58
C PHE A 385 18.69 23.20 15.12
N PHE A 386 18.72 22.92 13.82
CA PHE A 386 19.84 22.22 13.16
C PHE A 386 20.40 23.08 12.05
N THR A 387 21.71 23.00 11.83
CA THR A 387 22.41 23.52 10.67
C THR A 387 23.40 22.45 10.20
N ASP A 388 23.35 22.09 8.92
CA ASP A 388 24.19 21.05 8.31
C ASP A 388 24.17 19.71 9.08
N GLY A 389 22.97 19.33 9.59
CA GLY A 389 22.75 18.09 10.33
C GLY A 389 23.22 18.11 11.79
N LYS A 390 23.84 19.20 12.27
CA LYS A 390 24.28 19.38 13.64
C LYS A 390 23.30 20.24 14.43
N ILE A 391 23.10 19.91 15.70
CA ILE A 391 22.31 20.75 16.63
C ILE A 391 23.11 22.04 16.88
N THR A 392 22.43 23.19 16.73
CA THR A 392 23.01 24.50 17.03
C THR A 392 22.35 25.18 18.22
N ARG A 393 21.07 24.88 18.49
CA ARG A 393 20.31 25.51 19.57
C ARG A 393 19.15 24.63 20.00
N ALA A 394 18.88 24.59 21.29
CA ALA A 394 17.65 24.02 21.88
C ALA A 394 17.00 25.04 22.82
N ASP A 395 15.71 25.33 22.58
CA ASP A 395 14.90 26.20 23.43
C ASP A 395 13.83 25.37 24.14
N PHE A 396 13.74 25.58 25.45
CA PHE A 396 12.79 24.92 26.32
C PHE A 396 11.85 25.96 26.93
N TYR A 397 10.54 25.69 26.92
CA TYR A 397 9.52 26.60 27.39
C TYR A 397 8.56 25.94 28.38
N GLY A 398 8.17 26.71 29.43
CA GLY A 398 7.13 26.35 30.38
C GLY A 398 7.57 25.34 31.43
N ASN A 399 7.87 25.87 32.62
CA ASN A 399 8.31 25.07 33.80
C ASN A 399 9.45 24.12 33.47
N VAL A 400 10.56 24.66 33.02
CA VAL A 400 11.75 23.89 32.64
C VAL A 400 12.46 23.41 33.90
N TYR A 401 12.68 22.11 34.03
CA TYR A 401 13.51 21.48 35.05
C TYR A 401 14.61 20.70 34.34
N SER A 402 15.88 20.93 34.77
CA SER A 402 17.02 20.25 34.14
C SER A 402 17.96 19.67 35.19
N ILE A 403 18.53 18.53 34.87
CA ILE A 403 19.67 17.90 35.54
C ILE A 403 20.77 17.81 34.47
N TYR A 404 21.95 18.35 34.80
CA TYR A 404 23.11 18.29 33.94
C TYR A 404 24.32 17.82 34.71
N PHE A 405 24.97 16.72 34.27
CA PHE A 405 26.19 16.20 34.86
C PHE A 405 27.40 16.94 34.31
N MET A 406 28.20 17.53 35.18
CA MET A 406 29.34 18.34 34.78
C MET A 406 30.62 17.50 34.74
N TYR A 407 31.42 17.73 33.71
CA TYR A 407 32.71 17.10 33.50
C TYR A 407 33.77 18.14 33.19
N ASP A 408 35.01 17.86 33.63
CA ASP A 408 36.22 18.60 33.26
C ASP A 408 37.12 17.60 32.51
N GLY A 409 37.03 17.61 31.17
CA GLY A 409 37.48 16.49 30.37
C GLY A 409 36.70 15.22 30.74
N GLU A 410 37.37 14.12 30.98
CA GLU A 410 36.75 12.84 31.41
C GLU A 410 36.42 12.77 32.91
N THR A 411 36.82 13.80 33.69
CA THR A 411 36.66 13.79 35.16
C THR A 411 35.32 14.37 35.56
N ALA A 412 34.51 13.56 36.24
CA ALA A 412 33.22 14.01 36.77
C ALA A 412 33.39 15.10 37.83
N ASN A 413 32.64 16.19 37.71
CA ASN A 413 32.71 17.38 38.59
C ASN A 413 31.38 17.65 39.32
N GLY A 414 30.47 16.69 39.38
CA GLY A 414 29.18 16.81 40.03
C GLY A 414 28.03 17.05 39.08
N LEU A 415 26.92 17.59 39.59
CA LEU A 415 25.74 17.91 38.77
C LEU A 415 25.17 19.28 39.13
N THR A 416 24.49 19.86 38.17
CA THR A 416 23.67 21.04 38.35
C THR A 416 22.21 20.68 38.20
N LYS A 417 21.39 21.05 39.19
CA LYS A 417 19.93 21.01 39.10
C LYS A 417 19.42 22.42 38.94
N SER A 418 18.65 22.67 37.89
CA SER A 418 18.12 23.99 37.59
C SER A 418 16.64 23.98 37.28
N ASN A 419 16.00 25.12 37.49
CA ASN A 419 14.65 25.39 37.03
C ASN A 419 14.51 26.83 36.56
N SER A 420 13.63 27.03 35.55
CA SER A 420 13.33 28.33 34.99
C SER A 420 11.99 28.29 34.25
N ALA A 421 11.47 29.41 33.81
CA ALA A 421 10.32 29.41 32.89
C ALA A 421 10.74 29.13 31.44
N GLU A 422 11.97 29.53 31.08
CA GLU A 422 12.55 29.33 29.77
C GLU A 422 14.06 29.03 29.89
N THR A 423 14.56 28.15 29.03
CA THR A 423 15.98 27.81 28.93
C THR A 423 16.38 27.76 27.45
N THR A 424 17.54 28.36 27.14
CA THR A 424 18.19 28.21 25.83
C THR A 424 19.54 27.52 26.02
N VAL A 425 19.81 26.50 25.26
CA VAL A 425 21.09 25.78 25.19
C VAL A 425 21.67 26.00 23.79
N LEU A 426 22.92 26.47 23.74
CA LEU A 426 23.68 26.64 22.49
C LEU A 426 24.71 25.52 22.36
N PHE A 427 24.89 25.09 21.14
CA PHE A 427 25.78 23.97 20.80
C PHE A 427 26.79 24.40 19.75
N GLU A 428 28.00 23.88 19.80
CA GLU A 428 29.02 23.91 18.78
C GLU A 428 29.58 22.49 18.62
N ASP A 429 29.56 21.96 17.41
CA ASP A 429 29.93 20.56 17.12
C ASP A 429 29.22 19.49 17.98
N ASN A 430 27.91 19.69 18.24
CA ASN A 430 27.05 18.89 19.13
C ASN A 430 27.40 18.95 20.61
N GLU A 431 28.40 19.75 21.03
CA GLU A 431 28.74 19.97 22.42
C GLU A 431 28.04 21.23 22.98
N VAL A 432 27.63 21.19 24.24
CA VAL A 432 26.98 22.32 24.92
C VAL A 432 28.05 23.40 25.22
N THR A 433 27.86 24.58 24.63
CA THR A 433 28.77 25.72 24.85
C THR A 433 28.20 26.76 25.81
N GLU A 434 26.89 26.93 25.85
CA GLU A 434 26.25 27.93 26.70
C GLU A 434 24.86 27.51 27.12
N VAL A 435 24.49 27.72 28.38
CA VAL A 435 23.15 27.52 28.93
C VAL A 435 22.64 28.83 29.52
N LYS A 436 21.50 29.33 29.01
CA LYS A 436 20.83 30.55 29.42
C LYS A 436 19.50 30.24 30.10
N LEU A 437 19.33 30.62 31.32
CA LEU A 437 18.09 30.46 32.09
C LEU A 437 17.38 31.81 32.21
N TYR A 438 16.09 31.85 31.94
CA TYR A 438 15.29 33.07 31.94
C TYR A 438 14.05 32.97 32.81
N LYS A 439 13.59 34.11 33.32
CA LYS A 439 12.32 34.26 34.05
C LYS A 439 12.34 33.45 35.36
N ASN A 440 12.97 34.05 36.39
CA ASN A 440 13.12 33.52 37.74
C ASN A 440 13.92 32.20 37.79
N PRO A 441 15.16 32.16 37.28
CA PRO A 441 15.99 30.98 37.36
C PRO A 441 16.41 30.67 38.78
N ALA A 442 16.47 29.38 39.11
CA ALA A 442 17.16 28.87 40.27
C ALA A 442 18.07 27.71 39.85
N SER A 443 19.25 27.64 40.45
CA SER A 443 20.22 26.59 40.16
C SER A 443 20.94 26.18 41.43
N GLU A 444 21.10 24.88 41.62
CA GLU A 444 21.79 24.25 42.71
C GLU A 444 22.90 23.36 42.15
N TYR A 445 24.10 23.51 42.67
CA TYR A 445 25.25 22.68 42.33
C TYR A 445 25.50 21.65 43.42
N TYR A 446 25.70 20.39 43.05
CA TYR A 446 26.02 19.27 43.89
C TYR A 446 27.41 18.72 43.52
N PRO A 447 28.42 18.82 44.41
CA PRO A 447 29.74 18.29 44.15
C PRO A 447 29.72 16.77 43.93
N GLU A 448 30.66 16.25 43.15
CA GLU A 448 30.74 14.84 42.77
C GLU A 448 30.68 13.88 43.97
N GLN A 449 31.28 14.24 45.09
CA GLN A 449 31.25 13.45 46.34
C GLN A 449 29.82 13.21 46.87
N GLN A 450 28.87 14.11 46.58
CA GLN A 450 27.46 13.95 46.97
C GLN A 450 26.65 13.20 45.90
N VAL A 451 27.13 13.18 44.67
CA VAL A 451 26.45 12.60 43.51
C VAL A 451 26.76 11.11 43.35
N THR A 452 28.07 10.77 43.45
CA THR A 452 28.55 9.39 43.29
C THR A 452 27.82 8.44 44.23
N GLY A 453 27.13 7.42 43.63
CA GLY A 453 26.33 6.42 44.33
C GLY A 453 24.94 6.89 44.76
N ASN A 454 24.59 8.16 44.52
CA ASN A 454 23.26 8.74 44.81
C ASN A 454 22.55 9.29 43.58
N GLU A 455 23.01 8.97 42.36
CA GLU A 455 22.51 9.52 41.09
C GLU A 455 20.99 9.39 40.99
N LYS A 456 20.40 8.29 41.46
CA LYS A 456 18.97 8.03 41.45
C LYS A 456 18.14 9.04 42.23
N SER A 457 18.72 9.71 43.23
CA SER A 457 18.03 10.71 44.04
C SER A 457 17.79 12.04 43.30
N TYR A 458 18.52 12.27 42.23
CA TYR A 458 18.43 13.48 41.39
C TYR A 458 17.56 13.32 40.15
N LEU A 459 17.04 12.11 39.89
CA LEU A 459 16.20 11.87 38.69
C LEU A 459 14.94 12.74 38.70
N LEU A 460 14.63 13.37 37.57
CA LEU A 460 13.38 14.11 37.40
C LEU A 460 12.18 13.16 37.39
N PRO A 461 10.99 13.63 37.82
CA PRO A 461 9.76 12.89 37.66
C PRO A 461 9.56 12.50 36.16
N ARG A 462 9.12 11.27 35.90
CA ARG A 462 8.95 10.68 34.55
C ARG A 462 10.24 10.24 33.84
N PHE A 463 11.38 10.25 34.54
CA PHE A 463 12.59 9.66 33.99
C PHE A 463 12.38 8.18 33.65
N VAL A 464 12.49 7.83 32.38
CA VAL A 464 12.42 6.46 31.88
C VAL A 464 13.32 6.33 30.64
N VAL A 465 14.30 5.44 30.74
CA VAL A 465 15.08 5.04 29.56
C VAL A 465 14.34 3.92 28.83
N LEU A 466 13.90 4.20 27.61
CA LEU A 466 13.14 3.28 26.80
C LEU A 466 14.10 2.50 25.89
N GLN A 467 14.20 1.18 26.09
CA GLN A 467 15.17 0.29 25.40
C GLN A 467 14.63 -0.34 24.14
N ASN A 468 13.44 0.04 23.70
CA ASN A 468 12.77 -0.56 22.54
C ASN A 468 13.00 0.24 21.24
N LYS A 469 14.17 0.90 21.09
CA LYS A 469 14.59 1.59 19.85
C LYS A 469 14.57 0.60 18.69
N PRO A 470 13.94 0.92 17.55
CA PRO A 470 14.02 0.10 16.33
C PRO A 470 15.48 -0.07 15.88
N THR A 471 15.83 -1.26 15.41
CA THR A 471 17.19 -1.56 14.94
C THR A 471 17.21 -1.90 13.44
N LYS A 472 18.35 -1.67 12.78
CA LYS A 472 18.57 -2.07 11.40
C LYS A 472 18.35 -3.57 11.20
N GLU A 473 18.86 -4.38 12.14
CA GLU A 473 18.73 -5.84 12.08
C GLU A 473 17.26 -6.29 12.08
N GLU A 474 16.43 -5.71 12.97
CA GLU A 474 14.99 -5.99 13.01
C GLU A 474 14.29 -5.63 11.69
N MET A 475 14.62 -4.46 11.10
CA MET A 475 14.01 -3.99 9.86
C MET A 475 14.43 -4.84 8.65
N TYR A 476 15.72 -5.20 8.53
CA TYR A 476 16.20 -6.07 7.46
C TYR A 476 15.71 -7.52 7.61
N LYS A 477 15.55 -8.02 8.83
CA LYS A 477 14.93 -9.32 9.06
C LYS A 477 13.50 -9.34 8.54
N LEU A 478 12.71 -8.32 8.90
CA LEU A 478 11.33 -8.19 8.40
C LEU A 478 11.28 -8.09 6.87
N LEU A 479 12.17 -7.30 6.25
CA LEU A 479 12.26 -7.19 4.80
C LEU A 479 12.54 -8.55 4.13
N ASN A 480 13.43 -9.34 4.71
CA ASN A 480 13.76 -10.66 4.17
C ASN A 480 12.62 -11.68 4.32
N GLU A 481 11.74 -11.50 5.31
CA GLU A 481 10.53 -12.32 5.50
C GLU A 481 9.42 -11.93 4.48
N LEU A 482 9.43 -10.71 3.96
CA LEU A 482 8.44 -10.18 3.01
C LEU A 482 8.89 -10.30 1.53
N ARG A 483 10.14 -10.65 1.26
CA ARG A 483 10.71 -10.91 -0.08
C ARG A 483 10.66 -12.37 -0.47
#